data_8171455dd615ff849fb2362128179d31
#
_entry.id   8171455dd615ff849fb2362128179d31
#
_cell.length_a   1.000
_cell.length_b   1.000
_cell.length_c   1.000
_cell.angle_alpha   90.00
_cell.angle_beta   90.00
_cell.angle_gamma   90.00
#
_symmetry.space_group_name_H-M   'P 1'
#
loop_
_entity.id
_entity.type
_entity.pdbx_description
1 polymer ?
#
loop_
_entity_poly.entity_id
_entity_poly.type
_entity_poly.pdbx_seq_one_letter_code
_entity_poly.pdbx_strand_id
1 'polypeptide(L)'
;YTHHFWTNRLMHSLNVSYLSWRMADLFGADAGVAARAGLLHDFCLYDFHEKTPTGEHQAFYHPKVAAKNSKEVFQISEREWDAILSHMFPLGPLPRNKEAWIITVADKICALMEVCHIAIALARRNRVMFVSA
;
A
#
# COMPACT_ATOMS: atom_id res chain seq x y z
N TYR A 1 -9.02 -0.47 18.96
CA TYR A 1 -8.20 -1.21 18.06
C TYR A 1 -8.55 -0.93 16.63
N THR A 2 -9.77 -1.08 16.27
CA THR A 2 -10.18 -0.87 14.89
C THR A 2 -9.95 0.57 14.44
N HIS A 3 -10.24 1.55 15.29
CA HIS A 3 -10.02 2.95 14.96
C HIS A 3 -8.54 3.23 14.68
N HIS A 4 -7.66 2.75 15.55
CA HIS A 4 -6.22 2.93 15.39
C HIS A 4 -5.70 2.19 14.15
N PHE A 5 -6.18 0.98 13.92
CA PHE A 5 -5.83 0.17 12.74
C PHE A 5 -6.17 0.90 11.44
N TRP A 6 -7.38 1.44 11.33
CA TRP A 6 -7.79 2.13 10.11
C TRP A 6 -7.01 3.42 9.89
N THR A 7 -6.70 4.14 10.96
CA THR A 7 -5.89 5.35 10.87
C THR A 7 -4.49 5.05 10.34
N ASN A 8 -3.86 3.99 10.86
CA ASN A 8 -2.53 3.59 10.39
C ASN A 8 -2.55 3.14 8.94
N ARG A 9 -3.58 2.43 8.51
CA ARG A 9 -3.70 2.01 7.13
C ARG A 9 -3.90 3.19 6.20
N LEU A 10 -4.71 4.15 6.60
CA LEU A 10 -4.92 5.35 5.80
C LEU A 10 -3.62 6.13 5.65
N MET A 11 -2.87 6.32 6.74
CA MET A 11 -1.59 7.01 6.68
C MET A 11 -0.60 6.29 5.77
N HIS A 12 -0.53 4.97 5.88
CA HIS A 12 0.33 4.18 5.00
C HIS A 12 -0.08 4.37 3.53
N SER A 13 -1.37 4.28 3.23
CA SER A 13 -1.86 4.45 1.87
C SER A 13 -1.57 5.85 1.32
N LEU A 14 -1.71 6.87 2.15
CA LEU A 14 -1.39 8.24 1.75
C LEU A 14 0.10 8.39 1.46
N ASN A 15 0.95 7.79 2.28
CA ASN A 15 2.39 7.83 2.08
C ASN A 15 2.80 7.11 0.80
N VAL A 16 2.21 5.94 0.55
CA VAL A 16 2.47 5.19 -0.68
C VAL A 16 1.99 5.98 -1.89
N SER A 17 0.83 6.60 -1.79
CA SER A 17 0.30 7.44 -2.87
C SER A 17 1.24 8.58 -3.20
N TYR A 18 1.70 9.31 -2.19
CA TYR A 18 2.57 10.45 -2.39
C TYR A 18 3.92 10.04 -2.98
N LEU A 19 4.53 9.00 -2.40
CA LEU A 19 5.82 8.51 -2.89
C LEU A 19 5.71 7.98 -4.32
N SER A 20 4.63 7.27 -4.62
CA SER A 20 4.38 6.75 -5.95
C SER A 20 4.23 7.87 -6.97
N TRP A 21 3.53 8.94 -6.60
CA TRP A 21 3.37 10.10 -7.45
C TRP A 21 4.72 10.75 -7.77
N ARG A 22 5.55 10.93 -6.74
CA ARG A 22 6.88 11.53 -6.92
C ARG A 22 7.78 10.64 -7.76
N MET A 23 7.76 9.34 -7.53
CA MET A 23 8.58 8.40 -8.30
C MET A 23 8.12 8.34 -9.75
N ALA A 24 6.82 8.35 -9.99
CA ALA A 24 6.29 8.31 -11.35
C ALA A 24 6.69 9.56 -12.13
N ASP A 25 6.61 10.71 -11.49
CA ASP A 25 7.02 11.96 -12.11
C ASP A 25 8.51 11.93 -12.46
N LEU A 26 9.32 11.38 -11.57
CA LEU A 26 10.77 11.30 -11.76
C LEU A 26 11.15 10.30 -12.86
N PHE A 27 10.45 9.18 -12.95
CA PHE A 27 10.79 8.11 -13.89
C PHE A 27 9.98 8.10 -15.18
N GLY A 28 9.21 9.12 -15.42
CA GLY A 28 8.46 9.24 -16.66
C GLY A 28 7.27 8.31 -16.78
N ALA A 29 6.67 7.92 -15.65
CA ALA A 29 5.44 7.13 -15.64
C ALA A 29 4.25 8.04 -15.38
N ASP A 30 3.04 7.49 -15.46
CA ASP A 30 1.82 8.25 -15.22
C ASP A 30 1.63 8.49 -13.71
N ALA A 31 1.90 9.73 -13.28
CA ALA A 31 1.85 10.07 -11.86
C ALA A 31 0.44 9.94 -11.29
N GLY A 32 -0.58 10.27 -12.05
CA GLY A 32 -1.97 10.15 -11.60
C GLY A 32 -2.36 8.70 -11.36
N VAL A 33 -2.00 7.82 -12.28
CA VAL A 33 -2.25 6.38 -12.15
C VAL A 33 -1.49 5.83 -10.93
N ALA A 34 -0.22 6.20 -10.79
CA ALA A 34 0.59 5.71 -9.68
C ALA A 34 0.04 6.18 -8.33
N ALA A 35 -0.32 7.45 -8.21
CA ALA A 35 -0.86 8.01 -6.98
C ALA A 35 -2.18 7.34 -6.60
N ARG A 36 -3.05 7.16 -7.58
CA ARG A 36 -4.37 6.57 -7.35
C ARG A 36 -4.26 5.10 -6.97
N ALA A 37 -3.44 4.34 -7.69
CA ALA A 37 -3.21 2.94 -7.37
C ALA A 37 -2.54 2.80 -5.99
N GLY A 38 -1.60 3.68 -5.68
CA GLY A 38 -0.94 3.70 -4.38
C GLY A 38 -1.92 3.96 -3.24
N LEU A 39 -2.85 4.88 -3.44
CA LEU A 39 -3.87 5.19 -2.43
C LEU A 39 -4.81 3.99 -2.21
N LEU A 40 -5.12 3.27 -3.26
CA LEU A 40 -6.12 2.21 -3.22
C LEU A 40 -5.53 0.80 -3.05
N HIS A 41 -4.21 0.67 -2.98
CA HIS A 41 -3.58 -0.66 -2.99
C HIS A 41 -4.00 -1.56 -1.82
N ASP A 42 -4.41 -0.97 -0.71
CA ASP A 42 -4.88 -1.70 0.46
C ASP A 42 -6.35 -1.44 0.76
N PHE A 43 -7.14 -1.10 -0.26
CA PHE A 43 -8.55 -0.78 -0.07
C PHE A 43 -9.34 -2.06 0.22
N CYS A 44 -9.18 -2.55 1.44
CA CYS A 44 -9.89 -3.71 1.95
C CYS A 44 -10.73 -3.28 3.15
N LEU A 45 -11.93 -3.83 3.26
CA LEU A 45 -12.85 -3.47 4.32
C LEU A 45 -12.89 -4.51 5.44
N TYR A 46 -11.77 -5.23 5.65
CA TYR A 46 -11.67 -6.24 6.67
C TYR A 46 -10.28 -6.22 7.33
N ASP A 47 -10.18 -6.86 8.48
CA ASP A 47 -8.92 -6.98 9.21
C ASP A 47 -8.07 -8.07 8.56
N PHE A 48 -6.80 -7.79 8.29
CA PHE A 48 -5.88 -8.74 7.70
C PHE A 48 -5.59 -9.94 8.61
N HIS A 49 -5.94 -9.86 9.89
CA HIS A 49 -5.75 -10.97 10.81
C HIS A 49 -6.88 -11.99 10.74
N GLU A 50 -7.96 -11.67 10.05
CA GLU A 50 -9.05 -12.62 9.87
C GLU A 50 -8.67 -13.66 8.83
N LYS A 51 -9.27 -14.85 8.94
CA LYS A 51 -9.06 -15.88 7.95
C LYS A 51 -9.72 -15.45 6.63
N THR A 52 -9.06 -15.77 5.54
CA THR A 52 -9.64 -15.49 4.23
C THR A 52 -10.71 -16.52 3.91
N PRO A 53 -11.73 -16.14 3.14
CA PRO A 53 -12.78 -17.10 2.75
C PRO A 53 -12.26 -18.29 1.94
N THR A 54 -11.16 -18.10 1.21
CA THR A 54 -10.61 -19.15 0.36
C THR A 54 -9.48 -19.91 1.03
N GLY A 55 -9.06 -19.51 2.24
CA GLY A 55 -7.92 -20.10 2.91
C GLY A 55 -6.57 -19.62 2.43
N GLU A 56 -6.53 -18.71 1.46
CA GLU A 56 -5.27 -18.16 0.97
C GLU A 56 -4.60 -17.28 2.02
N HIS A 57 -3.28 -17.20 1.96
CA HIS A 57 -2.55 -16.26 2.79
C HIS A 57 -2.94 -14.83 2.40
N GLN A 58 -2.97 -13.91 3.36
CA GLN A 58 -3.36 -12.53 3.11
C GLN A 58 -2.51 -11.83 2.05
N ALA A 59 -1.23 -12.18 1.96
CA ALA A 59 -0.35 -11.61 0.93
C ALA A 59 -0.85 -11.86 -0.49
N PHE A 60 -1.60 -12.94 -0.71
CA PHE A 60 -2.18 -13.26 -2.01
C PHE A 60 -3.63 -12.80 -2.12
N TYR A 61 -4.33 -12.77 -1.00
CA TYR A 61 -5.77 -12.49 -1.01
C TYR A 61 -6.08 -10.99 -0.99
N HIS A 62 -5.42 -10.21 -0.14
CA HIS A 62 -5.81 -8.81 0.01
C HIS A 62 -5.60 -7.95 -1.26
N PRO A 63 -4.57 -8.22 -2.11
CA PRO A 63 -4.49 -7.44 -3.36
C PRO A 63 -5.68 -7.66 -4.27
N LYS A 64 -6.20 -8.88 -4.30
CA LYS A 64 -7.39 -9.20 -5.11
C LYS A 64 -8.61 -8.45 -4.60
N VAL A 65 -8.79 -8.42 -3.28
CA VAL A 65 -9.91 -7.70 -2.67
C VAL A 65 -9.77 -6.19 -2.90
N ALA A 66 -8.56 -5.66 -2.71
CA ALA A 66 -8.32 -4.24 -2.92
C ALA A 66 -8.61 -3.83 -4.35
N ALA A 67 -8.14 -4.61 -5.33
CA ALA A 67 -8.38 -4.32 -6.74
C ALA A 67 -9.87 -4.39 -7.07
N LYS A 68 -10.56 -5.42 -6.59
CA LYS A 68 -11.99 -5.58 -6.84
C LYS A 68 -12.79 -4.44 -6.22
N ASN A 69 -12.54 -4.11 -4.98
CA ASN A 69 -13.23 -3.02 -4.29
C ASN A 69 -12.98 -1.68 -4.98
N SER A 70 -11.75 -1.44 -5.40
CA SER A 70 -11.39 -0.20 -6.09
C SER A 70 -12.09 -0.09 -7.44
N LYS A 71 -12.22 -1.19 -8.15
CA LYS A 71 -12.93 -1.19 -9.42
C LYS A 71 -14.42 -0.92 -9.23
N GLU A 72 -15.03 -1.54 -8.24
CA GLU A 72 -16.47 -1.39 -7.99
C GLU A 72 -16.82 0.01 -7.51
N VAL A 73 -15.99 0.60 -6.66
CA VAL A 73 -16.30 1.90 -6.05
C VAL A 73 -15.79 3.06 -6.88
N PHE A 74 -14.59 2.95 -7.45
CA PHE A 74 -13.92 4.07 -8.11
C PHE A 74 -13.72 3.88 -9.60
N GLN A 75 -14.11 2.75 -10.15
CA GLN A 75 -14.00 2.48 -11.60
C GLN A 75 -12.58 2.70 -12.13
N ILE A 76 -11.61 2.08 -11.47
CA ILE A 76 -10.21 2.24 -11.81
C ILE A 76 -9.89 1.68 -13.20
N SER A 77 -8.79 2.16 -13.78
CA SER A 77 -8.32 1.69 -15.08
C SER A 77 -7.65 0.32 -14.99
N GLU A 78 -7.40 -0.30 -16.14
CA GLU A 78 -6.66 -1.56 -16.21
C GLU A 78 -5.27 -1.42 -15.63
N ARG A 79 -4.60 -0.29 -15.86
CA ARG A 79 -3.26 -0.08 -15.32
C ARG A 79 -3.29 0.03 -13.79
N GLU A 80 -4.30 0.68 -13.27
CA GLU A 80 -4.48 0.77 -11.81
C GLU A 80 -4.83 -0.59 -11.22
N TRP A 81 -5.67 -1.35 -11.90
CA TRP A 81 -6.02 -2.71 -11.50
C TRP A 81 -4.76 -3.59 -11.41
N ASP A 82 -3.96 -3.61 -12.47
CA ASP A 82 -2.73 -4.40 -12.50
C ASP A 82 -1.76 -3.99 -11.41
N ALA A 83 -1.64 -2.68 -11.18
CA ALA A 83 -0.75 -2.16 -10.16
C ALA A 83 -1.17 -2.61 -8.75
N ILE A 84 -2.45 -2.52 -8.46
CA ILE A 84 -2.96 -2.94 -7.15
C ILE A 84 -2.80 -4.45 -6.97
N LEU A 85 -3.14 -5.22 -8.02
CA LEU A 85 -3.10 -6.66 -7.96
C LEU A 85 -1.69 -7.20 -7.73
N SER A 86 -0.67 -6.52 -8.23
CA SER A 86 0.71 -7.00 -8.19
C SER A 86 1.57 -6.37 -7.10
N HIS A 87 1.00 -5.53 -6.23
CA HIS A 87 1.83 -4.76 -5.28
C HIS A 87 2.57 -5.63 -4.25
N MET A 88 2.13 -6.86 -4.05
CA MET A 88 2.80 -7.77 -3.11
C MET A 88 3.93 -8.57 -3.73
N PHE A 89 4.25 -8.35 -5.01
CA PHE A 89 5.39 -9.04 -5.63
C PHE A 89 6.62 -8.94 -4.71
N PRO A 90 7.40 -10.00 -4.51
CA PRO A 90 7.37 -11.27 -5.24
C PRO A 90 6.38 -12.31 -4.73
N LEU A 91 5.59 -12.00 -3.69
CA LEU A 91 4.60 -12.93 -3.17
C LEU A 91 3.32 -13.01 -4.02
N GLY A 92 3.15 -12.08 -4.93
CA GLY A 92 2.01 -12.03 -5.85
C GLY A 92 2.47 -11.98 -7.29
N PRO A 93 1.57 -11.60 -8.21
CA PRO A 93 1.91 -11.56 -9.63
C PRO A 93 3.03 -10.56 -9.93
N LEU A 94 3.73 -10.79 -11.04
CA LEU A 94 4.76 -9.88 -11.53
C LEU A 94 4.11 -8.57 -11.98
N PRO A 95 4.64 -7.41 -11.57
CA PRO A 95 4.13 -6.14 -12.08
C PRO A 95 4.29 -6.03 -13.59
N ARG A 96 3.26 -5.52 -14.26
CA ARG A 96 3.21 -5.52 -15.73
C ARG A 96 3.45 -4.16 -16.37
N ASN A 97 3.57 -3.12 -15.60
CA ASN A 97 3.79 -1.77 -16.15
C ASN A 97 4.60 -0.95 -15.16
N LYS A 98 5.04 0.23 -15.59
CA LYS A 98 5.90 1.08 -14.77
C LYS A 98 5.22 1.47 -13.45
N GLU A 99 3.94 1.83 -13.52
CA GLU A 99 3.21 2.26 -12.35
C GLU A 99 3.08 1.12 -11.33
N ALA A 100 2.89 -0.11 -11.82
CA ALA A 100 2.83 -1.28 -10.96
C ALA A 100 4.15 -1.51 -10.23
N TRP A 101 5.29 -1.38 -10.93
CA TRP A 101 6.60 -1.48 -10.29
C TRP A 101 6.80 -0.37 -9.27
N ILE A 102 6.37 0.84 -9.60
CA ILE A 102 6.53 2.00 -8.72
C ILE A 102 5.76 1.79 -7.42
N ILE A 103 4.49 1.40 -7.47
CA ILE A 103 3.74 1.23 -6.22
C ILE A 103 4.25 0.03 -5.42
N THR A 104 4.72 -1.00 -6.09
CA THR A 104 5.31 -2.16 -5.42
C THR A 104 6.53 -1.75 -4.61
N VAL A 105 7.41 -0.97 -5.20
CA VAL A 105 8.61 -0.47 -4.53
C VAL A 105 8.25 0.57 -3.47
N ALA A 106 7.36 1.50 -3.79
CA ALA A 106 6.94 2.54 -2.85
C ALA A 106 6.29 1.96 -1.60
N ASP A 107 5.47 0.94 -1.77
CA ASP A 107 4.84 0.25 -0.65
C ASP A 107 5.88 -0.33 0.30
N LYS A 108 6.90 -0.99 -0.26
CA LYS A 108 7.94 -1.61 0.54
C LYS A 108 8.83 -0.57 1.22
N ILE A 109 9.13 0.53 0.54
CA ILE A 109 9.89 1.62 1.13
C ILE A 109 9.12 2.22 2.30
N CYS A 110 7.84 2.50 2.12
CA CYS A 110 7.01 3.06 3.18
C CYS A 110 6.90 2.10 4.36
N ALA A 111 6.71 0.81 4.11
CA ALA A 111 6.63 -0.18 5.17
C ALA A 111 7.94 -0.26 5.96
N LEU A 112 9.08 -0.24 5.26
CA LEU A 112 10.38 -0.27 5.91
C LEU A 112 10.60 0.99 6.76
N MET A 113 10.24 2.15 6.25
CA MET A 113 10.37 3.39 6.99
C MET A 113 9.49 3.41 8.25
N GLU A 114 8.30 2.87 8.14
CA GLU A 114 7.37 2.76 9.27
C GLU A 114 7.94 1.87 10.36
N VAL A 115 8.52 0.72 9.96
CA VAL A 115 9.14 -0.20 10.92
C VAL A 115 10.36 0.45 11.59
N CYS A 116 11.19 1.15 10.83
CA CYS A 116 12.34 1.86 11.37
C CYS A 116 11.91 2.95 12.35
N HIS A 117 10.83 3.67 12.04
CA HIS A 117 10.30 4.69 12.92
C HIS A 117 9.85 4.11 14.24
N ILE A 118 9.13 3.00 14.21
CA ILE A 118 8.69 2.31 15.42
C ILE A 118 9.90 1.84 16.24
N ALA A 119 10.90 1.28 15.58
CA ALA A 119 12.10 0.81 16.25
C ALA A 119 12.84 1.94 16.96
N ILE A 120 12.95 3.10 16.29
CA ILE A 120 13.58 4.28 16.88
C ILE A 120 12.76 4.78 18.08
N ALA A 121 11.46 4.83 17.94
CA ALA A 121 10.57 5.27 19.01
C ALA A 121 10.70 4.37 20.24
N LEU A 122 10.75 3.06 20.04
CA LEU A 122 10.93 2.11 21.13
C LEU A 122 12.29 2.22 21.78
N ALA A 123 13.34 2.45 21.00
CA ALA A 123 14.69 2.59 21.51
C ALA A 123 14.82 3.86 22.36
N ARG A 124 14.01 4.85 22.12
CA ARG A 124 14.06 6.14 22.83
C ARG A 124 12.82 6.39 23.66
N ARG A 125 12.18 5.36 24.09
CA ARG A 125 10.86 5.49 24.75
C ARG A 125 10.83 6.41 25.95
N ASN A 126 11.95 6.62 26.61
CA ASN A 126 11.99 7.51 27.76
C ASN A 126 12.29 8.96 27.42
N ARG A 127 12.39 9.28 26.15
CA ARG A 127 12.62 10.62 25.74
C ARG A 127 11.44 11.15 25.04
N VAL A 128 11.26 12.39 25.10
CA VAL A 128 10.24 12.99 24.35
C VAL A 128 10.72 13.03 22.93
N MET A 129 10.33 12.12 22.14
CA MET A 129 10.72 12.10 20.82
C MET A 129 9.61 12.34 20.04
N PHE A 130 9.65 13.17 19.15
CA PHE A 130 8.69 13.27 18.28
C PHE A 130 8.90 12.57 17.18
N VAL A 131 8.08 11.93 16.74
CA VAL A 131 8.10 11.21 15.59
C VAL A 131 7.16 11.84 14.66
N SER A 132 7.63 12.50 13.70
CA SER A 132 6.75 13.13 12.81
C SER A 132 6.09 12.12 11.98
N ALA A 133 4.90 12.26 11.75
CA ALA A 133 4.13 11.38 10.96
C ALA A 133 4.50 11.49 9.48
#